data_c747209333c84217672f70084a882829
#
_entry.id   c747209333c84217672f70084a882829
#
_cell.length_a   1.000
_cell.length_b   1.000
_cell.length_c   1.000
_cell.angle_alpha   90.00
_cell.angle_beta   90.00
_cell.angle_gamma   90.00
#
_symmetry.space_group_name_H-M   'P 1'
#
loop_
_entity.id
_entity.type
_entity.pdbx_description
1 polymer ?
#
loop_
_entity_poly.entity_id
_entity_poly.type
_entity_poly.pdbx_seq_one_letter_code
_entity_poly.pdbx_strand_id
1 'polypeptide(L)' 'MFDVGDKVVYPHHGAGTVVKKESREVLGQIRDYLTIQILHNDMVVNVPCENAEKVGLRPVIEEDLVGT' A
#
# COMPACT_ATOMS: atom_id res chain seq x y z
N MET A 1 -4.13 -1.44 8.83
CA MET A 1 -2.91 -0.70 8.68
C MET A 1 -1.89 -1.53 7.94
N PHE A 2 -1.06 -0.91 7.12
CA PHE A 2 -0.15 -1.66 6.27
C PHE A 2 1.28 -1.51 6.75
N ASP A 3 2.08 -2.56 6.57
CA ASP A 3 3.48 -2.52 6.96
C ASP A 3 4.34 -2.94 5.78
N VAL A 4 5.64 -2.70 5.91
CA VAL A 4 6.57 -3.10 4.86
C VAL A 4 6.52 -4.61 4.70
N GLY A 5 6.41 -5.04 3.48
CA GLY A 5 6.28 -6.46 3.15
C GLY A 5 4.85 -6.91 2.93
N ASP A 6 3.87 -6.06 3.25
CA ASP A 6 2.49 -6.45 3.06
C ASP A 6 2.13 -6.37 1.58
N LYS A 7 1.32 -7.30 1.12
CA LYS A 7 0.83 -7.25 -0.24
C LYS A 7 -0.50 -6.56 -0.26
N VAL A 8 -0.67 -5.67 -1.21
CA VAL A 8 -1.88 -4.86 -1.30
C VAL A 8 -2.36 -4.81 -2.74
N VAL A 9 -3.60 -4.43 -2.91
CA VAL A 9 -4.17 -4.23 -4.24
C VAL A 9 -4.53 -2.77 -4.38
N TYR A 10 -3.97 -2.13 -5.40
CA TYR A 10 -4.24 -0.72 -5.67
C TYR A 10 -5.13 -0.68 -6.91
N PRO A 11 -6.35 -0.19 -6.78
CA PRO A 11 -7.31 -0.29 -7.89
C PRO A 11 -6.81 0.30 -9.22
N HIS A 12 -6.00 1.35 -9.15
CA HIS A 12 -5.55 1.97 -10.39
C HIS A 12 -4.39 1.23 -11.03
N HIS A 13 -3.61 0.49 -10.27
CA HIS A 13 -2.41 -0.12 -10.80
C HIS A 13 -2.33 -1.63 -10.57
N GLY A 14 -3.23 -2.17 -9.77
CA GLY A 14 -3.22 -3.61 -9.54
C GLY A 14 -2.45 -3.99 -8.29
N ALA A 15 -1.98 -5.22 -8.25
CA ALA A 15 -1.33 -5.75 -7.07
C ALA A 15 0.07 -5.18 -6.90
N GLY A 16 0.46 -4.96 -5.68
CA GLY A 16 1.79 -4.47 -5.37
C GLY A 16 2.19 -4.88 -3.97
N THR A 17 3.40 -4.52 -3.59
CA THR A 17 3.93 -4.84 -2.27
C THR A 17 4.44 -3.56 -1.63
N VAL A 18 4.13 -3.37 -0.36
CA VAL A 18 4.65 -2.24 0.37
C VAL A 18 6.12 -2.49 0.63
N VAL A 19 6.98 -1.67 0.04
CA VAL A 19 8.43 -1.86 0.18
C VAL A 19 9.03 -0.86 1.13
N LYS A 20 8.31 0.20 1.47
CA LYS A 20 8.84 1.20 2.36
C LYS A 20 7.70 1.97 3.01
N LYS A 21 7.93 2.46 4.21
CA LYS A 21 6.95 3.25 4.91
C LYS A 21 7.68 4.46 5.44
N GLU A 22 7.23 5.64 5.11
CA GLU A 22 7.89 6.85 5.53
C GLU A 22 6.92 7.78 6.22
N SER A 23 7.44 8.58 7.13
CA SER A 23 6.64 9.62 7.74
C SER A 23 7.21 10.95 7.29
N ARG A 24 6.37 11.87 6.89
CA ARG A 24 6.80 13.18 6.45
C ARG A 24 6.00 14.25 7.16
N GLU A 25 6.65 15.37 7.42
CA GLU A 25 5.97 16.48 8.03
C GLU A 25 5.54 17.44 6.93
N VAL A 26 4.25 17.67 6.82
CA VAL A 26 3.70 18.55 5.80
C VAL A 26 2.86 19.58 6.51
N LEU A 27 3.21 20.84 6.39
CA LEU A 27 2.44 21.95 6.98
C LEU A 27 2.21 21.73 8.48
N GLY A 28 3.23 21.29 9.16
CA GLY A 28 3.15 21.12 10.60
C GLY A 28 2.48 19.83 11.05
N GLN A 29 2.12 18.95 10.13
CA GLN A 29 1.49 17.69 10.49
C GLN A 29 2.31 16.54 9.97
N ILE A 30 2.41 15.49 10.75
CA ILE A 30 3.16 14.32 10.34
C ILE A 30 2.21 13.37 9.67
N ARG A 31 2.54 12.96 8.44
CA ARG A 31 1.72 12.04 7.70
C ARG A 31 2.55 10.87 7.25
N ASP A 32 1.95 9.69 7.30
CA ASP A 32 2.63 8.49 6.88
C ASP A 32 2.34 8.21 5.42
N TYR A 33 3.36 7.83 4.69
CA TYR A 33 3.21 7.46 3.28
C TYR A 33 3.71 6.04 3.08
N LEU A 34 3.02 5.30 2.24
CA LEU A 34 3.42 3.94 1.91
C LEU A 34 3.99 3.95 0.50
N THR A 35 5.15 3.35 0.33
CA THR A 35 5.74 3.18 -0.99
C THR A 35 5.41 1.77 -1.45
N ILE A 36 4.67 1.68 -2.53
CA ILE A 36 4.20 0.40 -3.03
C ILE A 36 4.83 0.14 -4.37
N GLN A 37 5.45 -1.02 -4.51
CA GLN A 37 6.02 -1.41 -5.79
C GLN A 37 4.98 -2.25 -6.51
N ILE A 38 4.53 -1.79 -7.65
CA ILE A 38 3.52 -2.48 -8.42
C ILE A 38 4.18 -3.65 -9.15
N LEU A 39 3.62 -4.83 -8.98
CA LEU A 39 4.24 -6.00 -9.55
C LEU A 39 4.11 -6.05 -11.06
N HIS A 40 3.05 -5.50 -11.56
CA HIS A 40 2.76 -5.59 -12.99
C HIS A 40 3.72 -4.74 -13.84
N ASN A 41 4.03 -3.56 -13.37
CA ASN A 41 4.83 -2.64 -14.17
C ASN A 41 6.14 -2.22 -13.54
N ASP A 42 6.53 -2.82 -12.44
CA ASP A 42 7.75 -2.41 -11.75
C ASP A 42 7.66 -0.93 -11.40
N MET A 43 6.44 -0.40 -11.29
CA MET A 43 6.28 0.99 -10.99
C MET A 43 6.20 1.17 -9.49
N VAL A 44 6.68 2.28 -8.99
CA VAL A 44 6.62 2.56 -7.56
C VAL A 44 5.71 3.76 -7.35
N VAL A 45 4.75 3.62 -6.45
CA VAL A 45 3.82 4.71 -6.15
C VAL A 45 3.86 4.99 -4.67
N ASN A 46 3.62 6.24 -4.30
CA ASN A 46 3.54 6.63 -2.90
C ASN A 46 2.11 6.97 -2.59
N VAL A 47 1.58 6.39 -1.53
CA VAL A 47 0.19 6.61 -1.15
C VAL A 47 0.15 7.03 0.30
N PRO A 48 -0.45 8.18 0.62
CA PRO A 48 -0.60 8.58 2.01
C PRO A 48 -1.51 7.59 2.72
N CYS A 49 -1.18 7.24 3.94
CA CYS A 49 -1.99 6.28 4.67
C CYS A 49 -3.43 6.73 4.80
N GLU A 50 -3.64 8.03 4.98
CA GLU A 50 -5.01 8.49 5.13
C GLU A 50 -5.78 8.38 3.82
N ASN A 51 -5.10 8.37 2.68
CA ASN A 51 -5.78 8.21 1.41
C ASN A 51 -5.88 6.75 1.01
N ALA A 52 -5.18 5.87 1.68
CA ALA A 52 -5.17 4.47 1.29
C ALA A 52 -6.58 3.91 1.23
N GLU A 53 -7.40 4.26 2.21
CA GLU A 53 -8.76 3.76 2.22
C GLU A 53 -9.59 4.45 1.16
N LYS A 54 -9.34 5.72 0.91
CA LYS A 54 -10.14 6.44 -0.06
C LYS A 54 -9.91 5.94 -1.48
N VAL A 55 -8.70 5.54 -1.79
CA VAL A 55 -8.43 5.04 -3.13
C VAL A 55 -8.76 3.56 -3.26
N GLY A 56 -9.20 2.93 -2.18
CA GLY A 56 -9.58 1.53 -2.26
C GLY A 56 -8.43 0.56 -2.08
N LEU A 57 -7.32 1.02 -1.50
CA LEU A 57 -6.19 0.13 -1.27
C LEU A 57 -6.59 -0.88 -0.23
N ARG A 58 -6.36 -2.13 -0.49
CA ARG A 58 -6.74 -3.18 0.45
C ARG A 58 -5.68 -4.25 0.48
N PRO A 59 -5.55 -4.95 1.59
CA PRO A 59 -4.57 -6.02 1.69
C PRO A 59 -5.02 -7.23 0.90
N VAL A 60 -4.05 -7.97 0.42
CA VAL A 60 -4.34 -9.22 -0.24
C VAL A 60 -4.39 -10.27 0.85
N ILE A 61 -5.54 -10.91 1.00
CA ILE A 61 -5.71 -11.91 2.02
C ILE A 61 -5.67 -13.26 1.35
N GLU A 62 -4.73 -14.09 1.77
CA GLU A 62 -4.62 -15.37 1.16
C GLU A 62 -5.06 -16.50 2.04
N GLU A 63 -5.78 -16.20 3.03
CA GLU A 63 -6.15 -17.23 3.89
C GLU A 63 -6.99 -18.23 3.27
N ASP A 64 -7.61 -17.88 2.28
CA ASP A 64 -8.46 -18.78 1.68
C ASP A 64 -7.76 -20.00 1.32
N LEU A 65 -6.62 -19.90 1.05
CA LEU A 65 -5.95 -21.01 0.59
C LEU A 65 -6.23 -22.07 1.45
N VAL A 66 -6.49 -21.76 2.41
CA VAL A 66 -6.66 -22.74 3.28
C VAL A 66 -7.70 -23.48 2.84
N GLY A 67 -8.33 -22.93 2.55
CA GLY A 67 -9.33 -23.58 2.23
C GLY A 67 -9.03 -24.70 1.50
N THR A 68 -8.73 -24.60 1.43
CA THR A 68 -8.61 -25.42 0.90
C THR A 68 -8.42 -25.88 1.07
#